data_e453666ba4c129c236c8d63b398daec9
#
_entry.id   e453666ba4c129c236c8d63b398daec9
#
_cell.length_a   1.000
_cell.length_b   1.000
_cell.length_c   1.000
_cell.angle_alpha   90.00
_cell.angle_beta   90.00
_cell.angle_gamma   90.00
#
_symmetry.space_group_name_H-M   'P 1'
#
loop_
_entity.id
_entity.type
_entity.pdbx_description
1 polymer ?
#
loop_
_entity_poly.entity_id
_entity_poly.type
_entity_poly.pdbx_seq_one_letter_code
_entity_poly.pdbx_strand_id
1 'polypeptide(L)'
;MVRTFFALGCLMLCLGLFSCYDENGTYGSDLVDSAFRNVRIDTSTVVVTSVLIDSLETSGKNVALVGRYKHSLWGVVSSHSFIAYERPSYGTDPDETVVLDSLVLSLAFDGRFVGDTTLQQTLSIYQLTEKIVLNDNGYLYNNSSVSYAPEALAVCSFKPKPKGGEKLEVRLPDALGQDLLSRFHTQDQAVSEDRFEDYFKGVAIVPDLAGSESLLTFTVADSSAALVLHYHLSDELST
;
A
#
# COMPACT_ATOMS: atom_id res chain seq x y z
N MET A 1 30.05 40.86 81.06
CA MET A 1 30.84 39.79 80.48
C MET A 1 30.00 38.95 79.43
N VAL A 2 28.77 38.55 79.66
CA VAL A 2 27.98 37.71 78.68
C VAL A 2 27.71 38.49 77.39
N ARG A 3 27.43 39.77 77.39
CA ARG A 3 27.16 40.60 76.19
C ARG A 3 28.38 40.75 75.25
N THR A 4 29.55 40.77 75.81
CA THR A 4 30.81 40.90 75.04
C THR A 4 31.17 39.54 74.37
N PHE A 5 30.88 38.41 75.03
CA PHE A 5 31.09 37.11 74.42
C PHE A 5 30.10 36.85 73.28
N PHE A 6 28.86 37.33 73.41
CA PHE A 6 27.86 37.19 72.37
C PHE A 6 28.21 38.04 71.11
N ALA A 7 28.70 39.25 71.34
CA ALA A 7 29.14 40.12 70.23
C ALA A 7 30.39 39.58 69.51
N LEU A 8 31.30 38.93 70.24
CA LEU A 8 32.51 38.34 69.67
C LEU A 8 32.15 37.07 68.87
N GLY A 9 31.16 36.30 69.35
CA GLY A 9 30.65 35.10 68.64
C GLY A 9 29.90 35.47 67.35
N CYS A 10 29.12 36.53 67.33
CA CYS A 10 28.47 37.01 66.10
C CYS A 10 29.48 37.56 65.10
N LEU A 11 30.53 38.24 65.56
CA LEU A 11 31.60 38.76 64.70
C LEU A 11 32.40 37.61 64.02
N MET A 12 32.68 36.54 64.78
CA MET A 12 33.34 35.34 64.22
C MET A 12 32.42 34.61 63.23
N LEU A 13 31.11 34.55 63.45
CA LEU A 13 30.17 33.94 62.55
C LEU A 13 30.03 34.72 61.23
N CYS A 14 30.06 36.05 61.32
CA CYS A 14 30.00 36.91 60.11
C CYS A 14 31.29 36.84 59.27
N LEU A 15 32.45 36.61 59.87
CA LEU A 15 33.71 36.48 59.16
C LEU A 15 33.81 35.10 58.42
N GLY A 16 33.09 34.08 58.88
CA GLY A 16 33.04 32.77 58.24
C GLY A 16 32.17 32.69 56.99
N LEU A 17 31.33 33.72 56.72
CA LEU A 17 30.42 33.73 55.57
C LEU A 17 31.03 34.37 54.29
N PHE A 18 32.21 34.94 54.36
CA PHE A 18 32.93 35.36 53.17
C PHE A 18 33.75 34.19 52.62
N SER A 19 33.04 33.15 52.20
CA SER A 19 33.62 32.15 51.32
C SER A 19 33.75 32.81 49.95
N CYS A 20 34.95 33.09 49.52
CA CYS A 20 35.22 33.51 48.16
C CYS A 20 34.68 32.42 47.23
N TYR A 21 33.60 32.74 46.56
CA TYR A 21 33.17 32.00 45.40
C TYR A 21 34.08 32.39 44.24
N ASP A 22 35.01 31.50 43.95
CA ASP A 22 35.89 31.70 42.79
C ASP A 22 35.12 31.16 41.56
N GLU A 23 34.67 32.07 40.72
CA GLU A 23 33.84 31.79 39.55
C GLU A 23 34.56 30.97 38.47
N ASN A 24 35.86 30.74 38.62
CA ASN A 24 36.69 30.03 37.66
C ASN A 24 36.96 28.56 38.01
N GLY A 25 36.17 27.93 38.84
CA GLY A 25 36.11 26.47 39.03
C GLY A 25 37.32 25.59 38.71
N THR A 26 38.54 26.06 38.99
CA THR A 26 39.79 25.37 38.70
C THR A 26 40.28 24.50 39.87
N TYR A 27 39.36 23.98 40.68
CA TYR A 27 39.75 23.00 41.70
C TYR A 27 40.10 21.68 41.03
N GLY A 28 41.39 21.35 41.05
CA GLY A 28 41.90 20.06 40.57
C GLY A 28 42.44 20.05 39.14
N SER A 29 42.54 21.20 38.47
CA SER A 29 43.18 21.26 37.14
C SER A 29 44.64 20.87 37.14
N ASP A 30 45.32 21.03 38.28
CA ASP A 30 46.73 20.67 38.44
C ASP A 30 46.96 19.19 38.82
N LEU A 31 45.87 18.45 39.11
CA LEU A 31 45.91 17.03 39.49
C LEU A 31 45.66 16.10 38.30
N VAL A 32 45.17 16.64 37.20
CA VAL A 32 44.94 15.88 36.00
C VAL A 32 45.74 16.52 34.88
N ASP A 33 46.80 15.88 34.49
CA ASP A 33 47.50 16.20 33.24
C ASP A 33 46.51 15.91 32.11
N SER A 34 45.61 16.91 31.84
CA SER A 34 44.53 16.73 30.91
C SER A 34 45.04 16.81 29.47
N ALA A 35 45.50 15.65 28.98
CA ALA A 35 45.68 15.47 27.55
C ALA A 35 44.34 15.53 26.78
N PHE A 36 43.23 15.87 27.45
CA PHE A 36 41.94 16.05 26.85
C PHE A 36 41.77 17.45 26.28
N ARG A 37 42.08 17.57 25.02
CA ARG A 37 41.79 18.78 24.24
C ARG A 37 40.33 18.69 23.78
N ASN A 38 39.44 19.48 24.39
CA ASN A 38 38.07 19.66 23.87
C ASN A 38 38.18 20.38 22.53
N VAL A 39 38.07 19.63 21.45
CA VAL A 39 37.97 20.19 20.12
C VAL A 39 36.48 20.44 19.86
N ARG A 40 36.05 21.67 19.88
CA ARG A 40 34.71 22.05 19.45
C ARG A 40 34.73 22.18 17.93
N ILE A 41 34.12 21.21 17.26
CA ILE A 41 33.91 21.27 15.81
C ILE A 41 32.54 21.89 15.62
N ASP A 42 32.49 23.13 15.20
CA ASP A 42 31.25 23.88 14.92
C ASP A 42 30.91 23.92 13.43
N THR A 43 31.77 23.35 12.61
CA THR A 43 31.58 23.27 11.16
C THR A 43 31.64 21.81 10.71
N SER A 44 30.60 21.36 10.05
CA SER A 44 30.59 20.11 9.30
C SER A 44 30.29 20.41 7.83
N THR A 45 31.06 19.79 6.95
CA THR A 45 30.75 19.85 5.51
C THR A 45 29.60 18.92 5.21
N VAL A 46 28.46 19.47 4.81
CA VAL A 46 27.31 18.71 4.36
C VAL A 46 27.32 18.69 2.84
N VAL A 47 27.44 17.50 2.26
CA VAL A 47 27.28 17.32 0.82
C VAL A 47 25.84 16.90 0.58
N VAL A 48 25.08 17.75 -0.07
CA VAL A 48 23.70 17.44 -0.50
C VAL A 48 23.76 17.01 -1.96
N THR A 49 23.24 15.81 -2.22
CA THR A 49 23.16 15.27 -3.57
C THR A 49 21.70 15.01 -3.91
N SER A 50 21.27 15.47 -5.08
CA SER A 50 19.96 15.09 -5.64
C SER A 50 20.16 13.87 -6.53
N VAL A 51 19.40 12.82 -6.26
CA VAL A 51 19.38 11.61 -7.09
C VAL A 51 18.06 11.58 -7.84
N LEU A 52 18.13 11.51 -9.16
CA LEU A 52 16.96 11.24 -10.00
C LEU A 52 16.78 9.73 -10.08
N ILE A 53 15.64 9.25 -9.62
CA ILE A 53 15.25 7.84 -9.77
C ILE A 53 14.45 7.77 -11.07
N ASP A 54 14.98 7.05 -12.05
CA ASP A 54 14.37 6.95 -13.39
C ASP A 54 13.12 6.08 -13.38
N SER A 55 13.17 4.95 -12.68
CA SER A 55 12.04 4.02 -12.58
C SER A 55 11.97 3.35 -11.19
N LEU A 56 10.75 3.11 -10.71
CA LEU A 56 10.47 2.43 -9.44
C LEU A 56 9.81 1.09 -9.71
N GLU A 57 10.30 0.05 -9.06
CA GLU A 57 9.69 -1.28 -9.11
C GLU A 57 8.30 -1.26 -8.46
N THR A 58 7.29 -1.72 -9.21
CA THR A 58 5.89 -1.70 -8.77
C THR A 58 5.26 -3.08 -8.64
N SER A 59 5.84 -4.12 -9.25
CA SER A 59 5.35 -5.51 -9.13
C SER A 59 5.95 -6.24 -7.92
N GLY A 60 5.38 -7.40 -7.58
CA GLY A 60 5.90 -8.28 -6.51
C GLY A 60 5.72 -7.72 -5.08
N LYS A 61 4.85 -6.74 -4.89
CA LYS A 61 4.64 -6.11 -3.57
C LYS A 61 3.40 -6.63 -2.83
N ASN A 62 2.69 -7.62 -3.37
CA ASN A 62 1.43 -8.18 -2.85
C ASN A 62 0.33 -7.14 -2.59
N VAL A 63 0.43 -5.99 -3.25
CA VAL A 63 -0.56 -4.92 -3.17
C VAL A 63 -0.80 -4.31 -4.54
N ALA A 64 -2.06 -3.95 -4.80
CA ALA A 64 -2.46 -3.13 -5.93
C ALA A 64 -2.74 -1.71 -5.43
N LEU A 65 -2.08 -0.72 -6.02
CA LEU A 65 -2.29 0.70 -5.73
C LEU A 65 -3.14 1.29 -6.85
N VAL A 66 -4.32 1.79 -6.51
CA VAL A 66 -5.27 2.35 -7.49
C VAL A 66 -5.86 3.65 -6.98
N GLY A 67 -5.99 4.61 -7.87
CA GLY A 67 -6.64 5.88 -7.57
C GLY A 67 -5.92 7.09 -8.14
N ARG A 68 -6.36 8.24 -7.72
CA ARG A 68 -5.78 9.52 -8.12
C ARG A 68 -5.76 10.46 -6.91
N TYR A 69 -4.66 11.15 -6.74
CA TYR A 69 -4.48 12.11 -5.66
C TYR A 69 -3.80 13.38 -6.18
N LYS A 70 -4.33 14.53 -5.82
CA LYS A 70 -3.73 15.83 -6.16
C LYS A 70 -2.92 16.35 -4.96
N HIS A 71 -1.61 16.36 -5.11
CA HIS A 71 -0.71 16.93 -4.11
C HIS A 71 -0.37 18.38 -4.45
N SER A 72 -0.28 19.25 -3.43
CA SER A 72 -0.04 20.69 -3.61
C SER A 72 1.31 21.02 -4.24
N LEU A 73 2.33 20.20 -3.95
CA LEU A 73 3.71 20.41 -4.43
C LEU A 73 4.06 19.56 -5.65
N TRP A 74 3.58 18.31 -5.70
CA TRP A 74 3.98 17.35 -6.74
C TRP A 74 2.95 17.20 -7.87
N GLY A 75 1.84 17.95 -7.80
CA GLY A 75 0.80 17.84 -8.80
C GLY A 75 -0.07 16.60 -8.64
N VAL A 76 -0.48 16.00 -9.75
CA VAL A 76 -1.38 14.85 -9.77
C VAL A 76 -0.56 13.55 -9.81
N VAL A 77 -0.83 12.68 -8.84
CA VAL A 77 -0.37 11.28 -8.84
C VAL A 77 -1.56 10.41 -9.18
N SER A 78 -1.42 9.56 -10.18
CA SER A 78 -2.44 8.59 -10.58
C SER A 78 -1.79 7.21 -10.67
N SER A 79 -2.50 6.19 -10.20
CA SER A 79 -2.05 4.81 -10.25
C SER A 79 -3.19 3.92 -10.71
N HIS A 80 -2.89 2.98 -11.58
CA HIS A 80 -3.72 1.87 -11.99
C HIS A 80 -2.95 0.58 -11.77
N SER A 81 -3.66 -0.54 -11.67
CA SER A 81 -3.03 -1.84 -11.39
C SER A 81 -3.51 -2.89 -12.36
N PHE A 82 -2.59 -3.81 -12.69
CA PHE A 82 -2.85 -4.97 -13.52
C PHE A 82 -2.78 -6.22 -12.64
N ILE A 83 -3.77 -7.10 -12.74
CA ILE A 83 -3.85 -8.33 -11.93
C ILE A 83 -4.09 -9.50 -12.88
N ALA A 84 -3.17 -10.46 -12.88
CA ALA A 84 -3.38 -11.76 -13.50
C ALA A 84 -3.97 -12.75 -12.47
N TYR A 85 -4.70 -13.73 -12.93
CA TYR A 85 -5.32 -14.75 -12.10
C TYR A 85 -4.81 -16.13 -12.50
N GLU A 86 -4.57 -16.95 -11.50
CA GLU A 86 -4.33 -18.37 -11.70
C GLU A 86 -5.63 -19.10 -12.02
N ARG A 87 -5.51 -20.26 -12.66
CA ARG A 87 -6.66 -21.12 -12.94
C ARG A 87 -7.29 -21.58 -11.62
N PRO A 88 -8.60 -21.35 -11.41
CA PRO A 88 -9.28 -21.87 -10.24
C PRO A 88 -9.43 -23.39 -10.31
N SER A 89 -9.53 -24.02 -9.13
CA SER A 89 -10.03 -25.40 -9.07
C SER A 89 -11.54 -25.39 -9.33
N TYR A 90 -12.00 -26.27 -10.21
CA TYR A 90 -13.41 -26.47 -10.51
C TYR A 90 -13.72 -27.95 -10.39
N GLY A 91 -14.82 -28.31 -9.73
CA GLY A 91 -15.15 -29.70 -9.41
C GLY A 91 -16.62 -29.94 -9.34
N THR A 92 -17.32 -29.78 -10.50
CA THR A 92 -18.69 -30.29 -10.66
C THR A 92 -18.70 -31.51 -11.59
N ASP A 93 -19.70 -32.38 -11.44
CA ASP A 93 -19.90 -33.48 -12.36
C ASP A 93 -20.30 -32.90 -13.75
N PRO A 94 -19.67 -33.33 -14.86
CA PRO A 94 -20.04 -32.87 -16.19
C PRO A 94 -21.49 -33.14 -16.59
N ASP A 95 -22.14 -34.12 -15.94
CA ASP A 95 -23.52 -34.48 -16.19
C ASP A 95 -24.55 -33.60 -15.43
N GLU A 96 -24.06 -32.76 -14.52
CA GLU A 96 -24.92 -31.82 -13.79
C GLU A 96 -25.22 -30.58 -14.63
N THR A 97 -26.42 -30.02 -14.48
CA THR A 97 -26.73 -28.72 -15.09
C THR A 97 -26.35 -27.57 -14.17
N VAL A 98 -25.43 -26.74 -14.61
CA VAL A 98 -24.94 -25.59 -13.85
C VAL A 98 -25.54 -24.31 -14.39
N VAL A 99 -25.95 -23.43 -13.49
CA VAL A 99 -26.51 -22.11 -13.80
C VAL A 99 -25.71 -21.01 -13.13
N LEU A 100 -25.28 -20.02 -13.91
CA LEU A 100 -24.56 -18.87 -13.38
C LEU A 100 -25.46 -17.97 -12.55
N ASP A 101 -25.04 -17.60 -11.37
CA ASP A 101 -25.64 -16.54 -10.55
C ASP A 101 -24.97 -15.20 -10.76
N SER A 102 -23.65 -15.17 -10.66
CA SER A 102 -22.86 -13.95 -10.91
C SER A 102 -21.36 -14.23 -11.02
N LEU A 103 -20.65 -13.31 -11.68
CA LEU A 103 -19.20 -13.19 -11.62
C LEU A 103 -18.85 -11.89 -10.89
N VAL A 104 -18.08 -11.97 -9.82
CA VAL A 104 -17.73 -10.83 -8.96
C VAL A 104 -16.22 -10.71 -8.82
N LEU A 105 -15.69 -9.50 -9.07
CA LEU A 105 -14.33 -9.13 -8.67
C LEU A 105 -14.38 -8.64 -7.23
N SER A 106 -13.71 -9.36 -6.33
CA SER A 106 -13.61 -9.04 -4.90
C SER A 106 -12.22 -8.54 -4.58
N LEU A 107 -12.10 -7.33 -4.01
CA LEU A 107 -10.85 -6.66 -3.68
C LEU A 107 -10.84 -6.30 -2.19
N ALA A 108 -9.93 -6.86 -1.43
CA ALA A 108 -9.77 -6.55 -0.01
C ALA A 108 -8.88 -5.32 0.17
N PHE A 109 -9.36 -4.32 0.90
CA PHE A 109 -8.52 -3.18 1.29
C PHE A 109 -7.42 -3.63 2.24
N ASP A 110 -6.20 -3.12 2.07
CA ASP A 110 -5.08 -3.39 2.98
C ASP A 110 -4.95 -2.37 4.13
N GLY A 111 -5.85 -1.39 4.17
CA GLY A 111 -5.92 -0.37 5.21
C GLY A 111 -5.10 0.89 4.93
N ARG A 112 -4.20 0.88 3.95
CA ARG A 112 -3.37 2.04 3.56
C ARG A 112 -4.05 2.86 2.49
N PHE A 113 -3.92 4.18 2.58
CA PHE A 113 -4.45 5.12 1.58
C PHE A 113 -3.75 6.47 1.70
N VAL A 114 -3.88 7.28 0.64
CA VAL A 114 -3.46 8.69 0.60
C VAL A 114 -4.59 9.52 0.00
N GLY A 115 -4.89 10.67 0.59
CA GLY A 115 -5.96 11.55 0.12
C GLY A 115 -7.25 11.45 0.91
N ASP A 116 -8.36 11.91 0.34
CA ASP A 116 -9.66 11.99 0.98
C ASP A 116 -10.55 10.79 0.62
N THR A 117 -10.76 9.90 1.58
CA THR A 117 -11.65 8.73 1.44
C THR A 117 -13.11 9.02 1.81
N THR A 118 -13.44 10.26 2.19
CA THR A 118 -14.83 10.65 2.45
C THR A 118 -15.61 10.94 1.17
N LEU A 119 -14.87 11.19 0.08
CA LEU A 119 -15.44 11.42 -1.25
C LEU A 119 -15.68 10.12 -2.00
N GLN A 120 -16.60 10.16 -2.93
CA GLN A 120 -16.87 9.04 -3.82
C GLN A 120 -15.70 8.81 -4.77
N GLN A 121 -15.36 7.54 -4.99
CA GLN A 121 -14.34 7.08 -5.93
C GLN A 121 -15.02 6.32 -7.07
N THR A 122 -14.49 6.46 -8.27
CA THR A 122 -14.95 5.68 -9.43
C THR A 122 -13.78 4.92 -10.03
N LEU A 123 -13.96 3.62 -10.18
CA LEU A 123 -13.00 2.71 -10.81
C LEU A 123 -13.65 2.02 -12.00
N SER A 124 -12.88 1.86 -13.07
CA SER A 124 -13.24 1.09 -14.25
C SER A 124 -12.39 -0.17 -14.32
N ILE A 125 -13.03 -1.29 -14.57
CA ILE A 125 -12.40 -2.59 -14.69
C ILE A 125 -12.36 -2.96 -16.17
N TYR A 126 -11.17 -3.25 -16.70
CA TYR A 126 -10.97 -3.65 -18.10
C TYR A 126 -10.36 -5.02 -18.19
N GLN A 127 -10.64 -5.76 -19.25
CA GLN A 127 -9.96 -7.03 -19.54
C GLN A 127 -8.61 -6.75 -20.21
N LEU A 128 -7.55 -7.43 -19.75
CA LEU A 128 -6.25 -7.38 -20.41
C LEU A 128 -6.29 -8.07 -21.78
N THR A 129 -5.66 -7.44 -22.77
CA THR A 129 -5.54 -7.98 -24.13
C THR A 129 -4.19 -8.67 -24.36
N GLU A 130 -3.22 -8.44 -23.48
CA GLU A 130 -1.91 -9.10 -23.47
C GLU A 130 -1.57 -9.60 -22.07
N LYS A 131 -0.71 -10.61 -21.98
CA LYS A 131 -0.19 -11.11 -20.71
C LYS A 131 0.69 -10.07 -20.03
N ILE A 132 0.72 -10.10 -18.71
CA ILE A 132 1.67 -9.33 -17.93
C ILE A 132 3.05 -9.97 -18.08
N VAL A 133 3.94 -9.30 -18.80
CA VAL A 133 5.32 -9.76 -19.00
C VAL A 133 6.25 -8.90 -18.17
N LEU A 134 6.97 -9.54 -17.27
CA LEU A 134 8.00 -8.88 -16.47
C LEU A 134 9.23 -8.62 -17.34
N ASN A 135 9.97 -7.55 -17.04
CA ASN A 135 11.22 -7.27 -17.74
C ASN A 135 12.33 -8.27 -17.38
N ASP A 136 13.52 -8.09 -17.96
CA ASP A 136 14.69 -8.98 -17.75
C ASP A 136 15.11 -9.07 -16.26
N ASN A 137 14.77 -8.08 -15.44
CA ASN A 137 15.04 -8.07 -14.00
C ASN A 137 13.92 -8.73 -13.18
N GLY A 138 12.84 -9.19 -13.81
CA GLY A 138 11.71 -9.84 -13.15
C GLY A 138 10.70 -8.87 -12.53
N TYR A 139 10.63 -7.61 -12.97
CA TYR A 139 9.73 -6.61 -12.43
C TYR A 139 8.96 -5.84 -13.50
N LEU A 140 7.84 -5.26 -13.10
CA LEU A 140 7.24 -4.08 -13.74
C LEU A 140 7.68 -2.83 -12.98
N TYR A 141 7.77 -1.74 -13.70
CA TYR A 141 8.10 -0.43 -13.16
C TYR A 141 6.91 0.53 -13.27
N ASN A 142 7.01 1.66 -12.59
CA ASN A 142 5.97 2.71 -12.62
C ASN A 142 5.73 3.32 -14.02
N ASN A 143 6.61 3.10 -14.97
CA ASN A 143 6.50 3.48 -16.38
C ASN A 143 6.14 2.30 -17.30
N SER A 144 5.93 1.09 -16.77
CA SER A 144 5.45 -0.05 -17.54
C SER A 144 3.95 0.09 -17.84
N SER A 145 3.54 -0.41 -19.00
CA SER A 145 2.14 -0.48 -19.41
C SER A 145 1.79 -1.87 -19.92
N VAL A 146 0.55 -2.27 -19.72
CA VAL A 146 -0.04 -3.51 -20.25
C VAL A 146 -1.30 -3.13 -20.99
N SER A 147 -1.49 -3.66 -22.19
CA SER A 147 -2.63 -3.33 -23.04
C SER A 147 -3.92 -3.97 -22.51
N TYR A 148 -5.00 -3.23 -22.53
CA TYR A 148 -6.35 -3.70 -22.14
C TYR A 148 -7.40 -3.26 -23.15
N ALA A 149 -8.57 -3.91 -23.09
CA ALA A 149 -9.68 -3.64 -23.99
C ALA A 149 -10.19 -2.19 -23.81
N PRO A 150 -10.66 -1.53 -24.89
CA PRO A 150 -11.15 -0.17 -24.80
C PRO A 150 -12.48 -0.04 -24.05
N GLU A 151 -13.27 -1.12 -24.00
CA GLU A 151 -14.54 -1.18 -23.29
C GLU A 151 -14.35 -1.72 -21.89
N ALA A 152 -14.88 -1.02 -20.89
CA ALA A 152 -14.83 -1.48 -19.52
C ALA A 152 -15.79 -2.67 -19.31
N LEU A 153 -15.31 -3.71 -18.63
CA LEU A 153 -16.16 -4.80 -18.14
C LEU A 153 -17.17 -4.28 -17.12
N ALA A 154 -16.73 -3.39 -16.25
CA ALA A 154 -17.60 -2.77 -15.25
C ALA A 154 -17.03 -1.40 -14.83
N VAL A 155 -17.95 -0.52 -14.42
CA VAL A 155 -17.61 0.75 -13.75
C VAL A 155 -18.31 0.74 -12.40
N CYS A 156 -17.56 0.97 -11.33
CA CYS A 156 -18.09 1.04 -9.99
C CYS A 156 -17.76 2.35 -9.32
N SER A 157 -18.77 2.95 -8.69
CA SER A 157 -18.63 4.15 -7.88
C SER A 157 -18.98 3.81 -6.43
N PHE A 158 -18.06 4.11 -5.52
CA PHE A 158 -18.18 3.73 -4.12
C PHE A 158 -17.52 4.76 -3.21
N LYS A 159 -17.88 4.73 -1.94
CA LYS A 159 -17.21 5.50 -0.89
C LYS A 159 -16.21 4.58 -0.17
N PRO A 160 -14.91 4.86 -0.27
CA PRO A 160 -13.90 3.97 0.30
C PRO A 160 -13.98 3.89 1.83
N LYS A 161 -13.83 2.68 2.36
CA LYS A 161 -13.68 2.41 3.79
C LYS A 161 -12.44 1.55 4.05
N PRO A 162 -11.22 2.07 3.80
CA PRO A 162 -10.01 1.26 3.77
C PRO A 162 -9.72 0.52 5.09
N LYS A 163 -10.17 1.08 6.22
CA LYS A 163 -9.98 0.52 7.57
C LYS A 163 -11.16 -0.28 8.09
N GLY A 164 -12.23 -0.39 7.31
CA GLY A 164 -13.48 -1.03 7.75
C GLY A 164 -13.49 -2.55 7.69
N GLY A 165 -12.47 -3.17 7.10
CA GLY A 165 -12.43 -4.63 6.86
C GLY A 165 -13.40 -5.11 5.78
N GLU A 166 -14.12 -4.20 5.12
CA GLU A 166 -14.99 -4.51 4.00
C GLU A 166 -14.16 -4.77 2.74
N LYS A 167 -14.72 -5.57 1.81
CA LYS A 167 -14.17 -5.76 0.48
C LYS A 167 -14.93 -4.88 -0.51
N LEU A 168 -14.25 -4.43 -1.56
CA LEU A 168 -14.90 -3.86 -2.72
C LEU A 168 -15.31 -5.00 -3.63
N GLU A 169 -16.60 -5.16 -3.86
CA GLU A 169 -17.17 -6.17 -4.75
C GLU A 169 -17.74 -5.49 -5.99
N VAL A 170 -17.26 -5.92 -7.16
CA VAL A 170 -17.67 -5.39 -8.44
C VAL A 170 -18.23 -6.53 -9.29
N ARG A 171 -19.54 -6.48 -9.59
CA ARG A 171 -20.15 -7.46 -10.51
C ARG A 171 -19.63 -7.20 -11.92
N LEU A 172 -19.14 -8.26 -12.54
CA LEU A 172 -18.70 -8.28 -13.93
C LEU A 172 -19.83 -8.79 -14.84
N PRO A 173 -19.72 -8.62 -16.17
CA PRO A 173 -20.76 -9.02 -17.10
C PRO A 173 -21.06 -10.52 -17.01
N ASP A 174 -22.34 -10.85 -17.01
CA ASP A 174 -22.81 -12.25 -16.95
C ASP A 174 -22.32 -13.06 -18.16
N ALA A 175 -22.15 -12.42 -19.33
CA ALA A 175 -21.61 -13.08 -20.52
C ALA A 175 -20.19 -13.64 -20.30
N LEU A 176 -19.32 -12.90 -19.58
CA LEU A 176 -17.98 -13.37 -19.22
C LEU A 176 -18.07 -14.53 -18.21
N GLY A 177 -18.96 -14.39 -17.23
CA GLY A 177 -19.20 -15.44 -16.24
C GLY A 177 -19.72 -16.75 -16.87
N GLN A 178 -20.64 -16.63 -17.81
CA GLN A 178 -21.22 -17.79 -18.55
C GLN A 178 -20.18 -18.48 -19.43
N ASP A 179 -19.33 -17.70 -20.13
CA ASP A 179 -18.24 -18.28 -20.94
C ASP A 179 -17.24 -19.03 -20.06
N LEU A 180 -16.81 -18.44 -18.94
CA LEU A 180 -15.93 -19.08 -17.96
C LEU A 180 -16.58 -20.37 -17.40
N LEU A 181 -17.80 -20.27 -16.89
CA LEU A 181 -18.52 -21.41 -16.29
C LEU A 181 -18.68 -22.57 -17.29
N SER A 182 -19.12 -22.26 -18.51
CA SER A 182 -19.29 -23.25 -19.56
C SER A 182 -18.00 -23.97 -19.91
N ARG A 183 -16.89 -23.23 -20.05
CA ARG A 183 -15.59 -23.83 -20.39
C ARG A 183 -15.02 -24.67 -19.24
N PHE A 184 -15.17 -24.24 -18.00
CA PHE A 184 -14.76 -25.05 -16.86
C PHE A 184 -15.60 -26.30 -16.75
N HIS A 185 -16.91 -26.20 -16.93
CA HIS A 185 -17.86 -27.33 -16.85
C HIS A 185 -17.60 -28.37 -17.96
N THR A 186 -17.36 -27.93 -19.18
CA THR A 186 -17.03 -28.81 -20.31
C THR A 186 -15.56 -29.23 -20.36
N GLN A 187 -14.74 -28.83 -19.39
CA GLN A 187 -13.30 -29.09 -19.35
C GLN A 187 -12.59 -28.67 -20.66
N ASP A 188 -12.98 -27.51 -21.20
CA ASP A 188 -12.39 -26.98 -22.44
C ASP A 188 -10.87 -26.82 -22.28
N GLN A 189 -10.14 -27.21 -23.31
CA GLN A 189 -8.68 -27.09 -23.37
C GLN A 189 -8.17 -25.64 -23.18
N ALA A 190 -8.96 -24.64 -23.55
CA ALA A 190 -8.60 -23.24 -23.38
C ALA A 190 -8.47 -22.83 -21.90
N VAL A 191 -9.16 -23.51 -20.99
CA VAL A 191 -9.10 -23.29 -19.54
C VAL A 191 -8.28 -24.36 -18.81
N SER A 192 -7.46 -25.15 -19.54
CA SER A 192 -6.48 -26.05 -18.94
C SER A 192 -5.42 -25.26 -18.14
N GLU A 193 -4.71 -25.93 -17.23
CA GLU A 193 -3.70 -25.30 -16.38
C GLU A 193 -2.65 -24.53 -17.19
N ASP A 194 -2.19 -25.10 -18.29
CA ASP A 194 -1.15 -24.52 -19.15
C ASP A 194 -1.66 -23.37 -20.05
N ARG A 195 -2.97 -23.22 -20.26
CA ARG A 195 -3.55 -22.30 -21.24
C ARG A 195 -4.46 -21.24 -20.63
N PHE A 196 -4.82 -21.37 -19.38
CA PHE A 196 -5.74 -20.44 -18.73
C PHE A 196 -5.30 -18.98 -18.84
N GLU A 197 -4.02 -18.71 -18.64
CA GLU A 197 -3.45 -17.37 -18.79
C GLU A 197 -3.48 -16.83 -20.24
N ASP A 198 -3.52 -17.70 -21.24
CA ASP A 198 -3.70 -17.29 -22.64
C ASP A 198 -5.15 -16.93 -22.94
N TYR A 199 -6.08 -17.60 -22.30
CA TYR A 199 -7.50 -17.35 -22.42
C TYR A 199 -7.92 -16.14 -21.59
N PHE A 200 -7.58 -16.09 -20.31
CA PHE A 200 -7.89 -14.98 -19.40
C PHE A 200 -6.62 -14.32 -18.86
N LYS A 201 -6.19 -13.26 -19.52
CA LYS A 201 -4.91 -12.59 -19.23
C LYS A 201 -4.94 -11.75 -17.96
N GLY A 202 -6.14 -11.52 -17.39
CA GLY A 202 -6.33 -10.73 -16.19
C GLY A 202 -7.15 -9.47 -16.41
N VAL A 203 -7.10 -8.57 -15.43
CA VAL A 203 -7.83 -7.31 -15.44
C VAL A 203 -6.92 -6.13 -15.16
N ALA A 204 -7.29 -4.97 -15.74
CA ALA A 204 -6.76 -3.67 -15.37
C ALA A 204 -7.81 -2.96 -14.50
N ILE A 205 -7.37 -2.35 -13.40
CA ILE A 205 -8.18 -1.53 -12.52
C ILE A 205 -7.71 -0.09 -12.68
N VAL A 206 -8.53 0.75 -13.27
CA VAL A 206 -8.19 2.11 -13.69
C VAL A 206 -9.09 3.11 -12.98
N PRO A 207 -8.53 4.12 -12.30
CA PRO A 207 -9.34 5.16 -11.67
C PRO A 207 -9.92 6.12 -12.72
N ASP A 208 -11.12 6.62 -12.47
CA ASP A 208 -11.62 7.77 -13.19
C ASP A 208 -10.84 9.02 -12.78
N LEU A 209 -10.28 9.71 -13.77
CA LEU A 209 -9.47 10.90 -13.55
C LEU A 209 -10.27 12.09 -13.02
N ALA A 210 -11.58 12.14 -13.24
CA ALA A 210 -12.45 13.22 -12.81
C ALA A 210 -13.07 12.99 -11.41
N GLY A 211 -13.22 11.73 -10.99
CA GLY A 211 -13.99 11.34 -9.81
C GLY A 211 -13.19 10.73 -8.66
N SER A 212 -11.87 10.80 -8.69
CA SER A 212 -11.03 10.17 -7.66
C SER A 212 -10.15 11.20 -6.95
N GLU A 213 -10.20 11.22 -5.62
CA GLU A 213 -9.42 12.13 -4.74
C GLU A 213 -8.54 11.37 -3.74
N SER A 214 -8.44 10.05 -3.87
CA SER A 214 -7.54 9.24 -3.04
C SER A 214 -6.87 8.10 -3.82
N LEU A 215 -5.68 7.73 -3.37
CA LEU A 215 -4.99 6.49 -3.74
C LEU A 215 -5.34 5.43 -2.70
N LEU A 216 -5.81 4.29 -3.15
CA LEU A 216 -6.23 3.16 -2.32
C LEU A 216 -5.31 1.98 -2.57
N THR A 217 -5.00 1.23 -1.53
CA THR A 217 -4.28 -0.03 -1.65
C THR A 217 -5.18 -1.21 -1.36
N PHE A 218 -5.09 -2.22 -2.23
CA PHE A 218 -5.76 -3.50 -2.09
C PHE A 218 -4.73 -4.60 -1.92
N THR A 219 -4.98 -5.56 -1.05
CA THR A 219 -4.17 -6.77 -0.93
C THR A 219 -4.40 -7.65 -2.13
N VAL A 220 -3.33 -8.15 -2.75
CA VAL A 220 -3.40 -9.10 -3.89
C VAL A 220 -2.76 -10.45 -3.55
N ALA A 221 -2.43 -10.66 -2.28
CA ALA A 221 -1.97 -11.95 -1.79
C ALA A 221 -3.15 -12.89 -1.53
N ASP A 222 -2.95 -14.16 -1.80
CA ASP A 222 -3.93 -15.23 -1.58
C ASP A 222 -5.28 -14.94 -2.29
N SER A 223 -6.39 -15.18 -1.60
CA SER A 223 -7.75 -14.91 -2.09
C SER A 223 -8.26 -13.49 -1.83
N SER A 224 -7.36 -12.54 -1.55
CA SER A 224 -7.74 -11.16 -1.19
C SER A 224 -8.16 -10.31 -2.40
N ALA A 225 -7.64 -10.65 -3.59
CA ALA A 225 -8.08 -10.09 -4.86
C ALA A 225 -8.53 -11.26 -5.75
N ALA A 226 -9.80 -11.60 -5.73
CA ALA A 226 -10.32 -12.80 -6.36
C ALA A 226 -11.41 -12.50 -7.39
N LEU A 227 -11.44 -13.28 -8.46
CA LEU A 227 -12.62 -13.45 -9.30
C LEU A 227 -13.44 -14.59 -8.74
N VAL A 228 -14.65 -14.28 -8.28
CA VAL A 228 -15.56 -15.25 -7.65
C VAL A 228 -16.71 -15.54 -8.59
N LEU A 229 -16.79 -16.79 -9.04
CA LEU A 229 -17.88 -17.29 -9.86
C LEU A 229 -18.91 -17.95 -8.95
N HIS A 230 -20.07 -17.34 -8.85
CA HIS A 230 -21.23 -17.89 -8.14
C HIS A 230 -22.13 -18.64 -9.12
N TYR A 231 -22.44 -19.89 -8.81
CA TYR A 231 -23.32 -20.71 -9.60
C TYR A 231 -24.05 -21.70 -8.70
N HIS A 232 -25.15 -22.22 -9.18
CA HIS A 232 -25.89 -23.30 -8.53
C HIS A 232 -26.15 -24.47 -9.50
N LEU A 233 -26.43 -25.63 -8.92
CA LEU A 233 -26.86 -26.79 -9.68
C LEU A 233 -28.36 -26.66 -9.90
N SER A 234 -28.78 -26.79 -11.15
CA SER A 234 -30.22 -26.88 -11.45
C SER A 234 -30.71 -28.28 -11.13
N ASP A 235 -31.55 -28.40 -10.10
CA ASP A 235 -32.31 -29.61 -9.88
C ASP A 235 -33.32 -29.73 -11.06
N GLU A 236 -32.98 -30.51 -12.07
CA GLU A 236 -34.00 -31.00 -12.99
C GLU A 236 -34.96 -31.88 -12.15
N LEU A 237 -36.03 -31.27 -11.67
CA LEU A 237 -37.18 -32.01 -11.22
C LEU A 237 -37.65 -32.84 -12.43
N SER A 238 -37.27 -34.12 -12.43
CA SER A 238 -37.78 -35.12 -13.38
C SER A 238 -39.29 -35.07 -13.36
N THR A 239 -39.86 -34.46 -14.41
CA THR A 239 -41.30 -34.55 -14.73
C THR A 239 -41.63 -35.90 -15.33
#